data_ea6acc1c96eb6664012a9887194f7aca
#
_entry.id   ea6acc1c96eb6664012a9887194f7aca
#
_cell.length_a   1.000
_cell.length_b   1.000
_cell.length_c   1.000
_cell.angle_alpha   90.00
_cell.angle_beta   90.00
_cell.angle_gamma   90.00
#
_symmetry.space_group_name_H-M   'P 1'
#
loop_
_entity.id
_entity.type
_entity.pdbx_description
1 polymer ?
#
loop_
_entity_poly.entity_id
_entity_poly.type
_entity_poly.pdbx_seq_one_letter_code
_entity_poly.pdbx_strand_id
1 'polypeptide(L)'
;MPFEQPLTAAPTSATPFRTSRPLRTGDVAPDNRLRFDGIARYLQDIASDNADAAGFGATDPVWILRRTVIDVHTPAAFPDRLHLSRWYSAYSTRWSNMRVQLTSDKGARIETEGFWINLNSDTGMPTRISDSTLELLATTTDESRLKWKAWLDQAAPAADGLPDAAFPLRSTDLDPLGHVNNAAYLHAVEEHVTARPDLLAAPHRLVIEYRAPITAGEHLALRRRDDDESSTMWFVVNGESRATARMARL
;
A
#
# COMPACT_ATOMS: atom_id res chain seq x y z
N MET A 1 -10.32 7.46 -15.49
CA MET A 1 -10.74 7.11 -14.09
C MET A 1 -9.59 7.40 -13.14
N PRO A 2 -9.80 7.53 -11.79
CA PRO A 2 -8.68 7.80 -10.87
C PRO A 2 -7.55 6.76 -10.95
N PHE A 3 -7.91 5.50 -11.25
CA PHE A 3 -6.94 4.41 -11.42
C PHE A 3 -5.87 4.69 -12.49
N GLU A 4 -6.19 5.44 -13.54
CA GLU A 4 -5.30 5.72 -14.68
C GLU A 4 -4.48 7.02 -14.49
N GLN A 5 -4.76 7.79 -13.44
CA GLN A 5 -4.05 9.04 -13.20
C GLN A 5 -2.60 8.78 -12.78
N PRO A 6 -1.62 9.53 -13.34
CA PRO A 6 -0.24 9.43 -12.91
C PRO A 6 -0.10 9.88 -11.44
N LEU A 7 0.83 9.26 -10.73
CA LEU A 7 1.16 9.66 -9.37
C LEU A 7 1.91 11.01 -9.39
N THR A 8 1.69 11.83 -8.35
CA THR A 8 2.35 13.13 -8.21
C THR A 8 3.88 12.98 -8.19
N ALA A 9 4.59 13.76 -8.99
CA ALA A 9 6.05 13.75 -9.03
C ALA A 9 6.68 14.18 -7.71
N ALA A 10 7.96 13.85 -7.53
CA ALA A 10 8.74 14.33 -6.39
C ALA A 10 8.85 15.87 -6.42
N PRO A 11 8.85 16.54 -5.27
CA PRO A 11 9.03 17.99 -5.22
C PRO A 11 10.42 18.37 -5.70
N THR A 12 10.51 19.49 -6.41
CA THR A 12 11.78 20.05 -6.89
C THR A 12 12.44 20.98 -5.86
N SER A 13 11.65 21.55 -4.93
CA SER A 13 12.06 22.55 -3.97
C SER A 13 12.33 21.99 -2.56
N ALA A 14 12.03 20.72 -2.31
CA ALA A 14 12.18 20.10 -1.00
C ALA A 14 13.00 18.81 -1.10
N THR A 15 13.63 18.44 0.02
CA THR A 15 14.42 17.21 0.09
C THR A 15 13.58 16.07 0.68
N PRO A 16 13.24 15.02 -0.09
CA PRO A 16 12.61 13.82 0.44
C PRO A 16 13.46 13.16 1.53
N PHE A 17 12.80 12.50 2.49
CA PHE A 17 13.51 11.58 3.40
C PHE A 17 14.04 10.38 2.61
N ARG A 18 15.29 9.99 2.87
CA ARG A 18 15.95 8.92 2.10
C ARG A 18 16.56 7.86 2.99
N THR A 19 16.46 6.62 2.54
CA THR A 19 17.18 5.47 3.12
C THR A 19 17.53 4.47 2.03
N SER A 20 18.33 3.46 2.35
CA SER A 20 18.61 2.36 1.43
C SER A 20 18.60 1.02 2.16
N ARG A 21 18.16 -0.02 1.46
CA ARG A 21 18.08 -1.39 1.97
C ARG A 21 18.57 -2.38 0.91
N PRO A 22 19.37 -3.39 1.26
CA PRO A 22 19.62 -4.49 0.35
C PRO A 22 18.33 -5.31 0.18
N LEU A 23 18.05 -5.79 -1.03
CA LEU A 23 17.03 -6.81 -1.23
C LEU A 23 17.38 -8.07 -0.44
N ARG A 24 16.37 -8.73 0.11
CA ARG A 24 16.51 -9.97 0.88
C ARG A 24 15.83 -11.13 0.17
N THR A 25 16.34 -12.32 0.34
CA THR A 25 15.80 -13.54 -0.26
C THR A 25 14.35 -13.83 0.14
N GLY A 26 13.95 -13.42 1.34
CA GLY A 26 12.57 -13.54 1.82
C GLY A 26 11.56 -12.60 1.13
N ASP A 27 12.03 -11.62 0.35
CA ASP A 27 11.19 -10.60 -0.29
C ASP A 27 11.02 -10.82 -1.79
N VAL A 28 11.65 -11.84 -2.37
CA VAL A 28 11.65 -12.09 -3.80
C VAL A 28 10.97 -13.41 -4.16
N ALA A 29 10.45 -13.47 -5.38
CA ALA A 29 9.89 -14.66 -6.00
C ALA A 29 11.01 -15.59 -6.52
N PRO A 30 10.70 -16.84 -6.93
CA PRO A 30 11.70 -17.77 -7.47
C PRO A 30 12.45 -17.28 -8.71
N ASP A 31 11.88 -16.33 -9.45
CA ASP A 31 12.51 -15.64 -10.59
C ASP A 31 13.38 -14.44 -10.16
N ASN A 32 13.61 -14.26 -8.86
CA ASN A 32 14.31 -13.15 -8.20
C ASN A 32 13.58 -11.80 -8.24
N ARG A 33 12.40 -11.68 -8.78
CA ARG A 33 11.59 -10.46 -8.80
C ARG A 33 11.16 -10.09 -7.37
N LEU A 34 11.28 -8.80 -7.01
CA LEU A 34 10.72 -8.28 -5.76
C LEU A 34 9.18 -8.41 -5.79
N ARG A 35 8.63 -9.12 -4.78
CA ARG A 35 7.18 -9.33 -4.63
C ARG A 35 6.49 -8.10 -4.05
N PHE A 36 5.17 -8.01 -4.25
CA PHE A 36 4.35 -6.92 -3.69
C PHE A 36 4.35 -6.88 -2.16
N ASP A 37 4.32 -8.04 -1.50
CA ASP A 37 4.47 -8.12 -0.04
C ASP A 37 5.84 -7.63 0.44
N GLY A 38 6.90 -7.90 -0.34
CA GLY A 38 8.23 -7.35 -0.11
C GLY A 38 8.24 -5.82 -0.25
N ILE A 39 7.63 -5.27 -1.30
CA ILE A 39 7.48 -3.81 -1.45
C ILE A 39 6.79 -3.23 -0.21
N ALA A 40 5.67 -3.82 0.25
CA ALA A 40 4.95 -3.32 1.42
C ALA A 40 5.82 -3.29 2.69
N ARG A 41 6.66 -4.30 2.92
CA ARG A 41 7.61 -4.29 4.05
C ARG A 41 8.61 -3.15 3.96
N TYR A 42 9.19 -2.89 2.78
CA TYR A 42 10.09 -1.75 2.58
C TYR A 42 9.38 -0.40 2.77
N LEU A 43 8.08 -0.31 2.42
CA LEU A 43 7.27 0.88 2.70
C LEU A 43 7.03 1.08 4.20
N GLN A 44 6.83 0.00 4.97
CA GLN A 44 6.73 0.06 6.43
C GLN A 44 8.07 0.46 7.07
N ASP A 45 9.18 -0.09 6.60
CA ASP A 45 10.52 0.24 7.09
C ASP A 45 10.83 1.74 6.94
N ILE A 46 10.67 2.30 5.73
CA ILE A 46 10.95 3.74 5.54
C ILE A 46 9.94 4.61 6.27
N ALA A 47 8.71 4.14 6.50
CA ALA A 47 7.73 4.87 7.29
C ALA A 47 8.19 4.97 8.76
N SER A 48 8.68 3.88 9.35
CA SER A 48 9.23 3.85 10.70
C SER A 48 10.49 4.71 10.82
N ASP A 49 11.46 4.52 9.91
CA ASP A 49 12.69 5.33 9.89
C ASP A 49 12.39 6.84 9.83
N ASN A 50 11.40 7.25 9.01
CA ASN A 50 11.03 8.66 8.88
C ASN A 50 10.27 9.18 10.11
N ALA A 51 9.43 8.35 10.73
CA ALA A 51 8.74 8.71 11.96
C ALA A 51 9.73 8.95 13.10
N ASP A 52 10.71 8.07 13.25
CA ASP A 52 11.77 8.17 14.25
C ASP A 52 12.64 9.42 14.02
N ALA A 53 13.05 9.66 12.77
CA ALA A 53 13.87 10.82 12.41
C ALA A 53 13.14 12.16 12.60
N ALA A 54 11.83 12.19 12.39
CA ALA A 54 11.01 13.39 12.50
C ALA A 54 10.38 13.59 13.87
N GLY A 55 10.33 12.55 14.72
CA GLY A 55 9.81 12.62 16.08
C GLY A 55 8.28 12.77 16.21
N PHE A 56 7.50 12.62 15.13
CA PHE A 56 6.06 12.85 15.18
C PHE A 56 5.24 11.70 15.78
N GLY A 57 5.85 10.54 16.00
CA GLY A 57 5.21 9.42 16.68
C GLY A 57 4.72 9.72 18.11
N ALA A 58 5.26 10.78 18.74
CA ALA A 58 4.82 11.22 20.06
C ALA A 58 3.51 12.04 20.03
N THR A 59 3.24 12.75 18.93
CA THR A 59 2.07 13.64 18.81
C THR A 59 0.92 13.02 18.04
N ASP A 60 1.22 12.23 17.03
CA ASP A 60 0.25 11.56 16.17
C ASP A 60 0.61 10.07 16.05
N PRO A 61 0.40 9.27 17.12
CA PRO A 61 0.95 7.91 17.21
C PRO A 61 0.25 6.88 16.33
N VAL A 62 -1.00 7.12 15.92
CA VAL A 62 -1.81 6.13 15.22
C VAL A 62 -2.22 6.61 13.84
N TRP A 63 -1.67 5.96 12.83
CA TRP A 63 -2.01 6.18 11.43
C TRP A 63 -2.50 4.88 10.81
N ILE A 64 -3.64 4.92 10.12
CA ILE A 64 -4.12 3.80 9.33
C ILE A 64 -4.03 4.10 7.84
N LEU A 65 -3.66 3.07 7.10
CA LEU A 65 -3.59 3.10 5.65
C LEU A 65 -4.96 2.76 5.05
N ARG A 66 -5.49 3.63 4.17
CA ARG A 66 -6.76 3.42 3.48
C ARG A 66 -6.60 3.01 2.04
N ARG A 67 -5.48 3.37 1.41
CA ARG A 67 -5.13 2.95 0.05
C ARG A 67 -3.63 2.87 -0.11
N THR A 68 -3.19 1.84 -0.84
CA THR A 68 -1.83 1.78 -1.41
C THR A 68 -1.94 1.68 -2.92
N VAL A 69 -1.16 2.50 -3.62
CA VAL A 69 -0.91 2.40 -5.06
C VAL A 69 0.54 1.99 -5.25
N ILE A 70 0.78 1.02 -6.12
CA ILE A 70 2.12 0.55 -6.50
C ILE A 70 2.19 0.50 -8.02
N ASP A 71 3.02 1.36 -8.60
CA ASP A 71 3.36 1.37 -10.03
C ASP A 71 4.74 0.75 -10.23
N VAL A 72 4.80 -0.38 -10.90
CA VAL A 72 6.06 -1.01 -11.26
C VAL A 72 6.38 -0.67 -12.70
N HIS A 73 7.28 0.28 -12.90
CA HIS A 73 7.79 0.64 -14.25
C HIS A 73 8.89 -0.30 -14.68
N THR A 74 9.81 -0.61 -13.77
CA THR A 74 10.89 -1.58 -13.95
C THR A 74 11.02 -2.36 -12.64
N PRO A 75 10.83 -3.69 -12.63
CA PRO A 75 10.89 -4.48 -11.42
C PRO A 75 12.32 -4.52 -10.85
N ALA A 76 12.41 -4.59 -9.52
CA ALA A 76 13.67 -4.87 -8.85
C ALA A 76 13.90 -6.39 -8.78
N ALA A 77 15.16 -6.82 -8.89
CA ALA A 77 15.54 -8.23 -8.86
C ALA A 77 16.76 -8.49 -7.98
N PHE A 78 16.69 -9.55 -7.15
CA PHE A 78 17.79 -9.97 -6.29
C PHE A 78 18.97 -10.56 -7.11
N PRO A 79 20.24 -10.31 -6.71
CA PRO A 79 20.66 -9.42 -5.64
C PRO A 79 20.76 -7.96 -6.09
N ASP A 80 20.25 -7.02 -5.28
CA ASP A 80 20.30 -5.60 -5.57
C ASP A 80 20.18 -4.78 -4.26
N ARG A 81 20.36 -3.44 -4.36
CA ARG A 81 20.13 -2.49 -3.28
C ARG A 81 19.05 -1.50 -3.71
N LEU A 82 18.02 -1.37 -2.90
CA LEU A 82 16.97 -0.38 -3.09
C LEU A 82 17.38 0.95 -2.43
N HIS A 83 17.10 2.04 -3.12
CA HIS A 83 17.14 3.40 -2.64
C HIS A 83 15.71 3.93 -2.55
N LEU A 84 15.28 4.29 -1.36
CA LEU A 84 13.93 4.74 -1.08
C LEU A 84 13.94 6.23 -0.81
N SER A 85 13.03 6.96 -1.45
CA SER A 85 12.80 8.39 -1.24
C SER A 85 11.34 8.61 -0.88
N ARG A 86 11.06 9.27 0.26
CA ARG A 86 9.73 9.48 0.82
C ARG A 86 9.41 10.96 0.98
N TRP A 87 8.21 11.36 0.55
CA TRP A 87 7.71 12.74 0.69
C TRP A 87 6.18 12.76 0.80
N TYR A 88 5.65 13.87 1.29
CA TYR A 88 4.21 14.12 1.31
C TYR A 88 3.80 14.76 -0.01
N SER A 89 2.74 14.25 -0.67
CA SER A 89 2.25 14.77 -1.94
C SER A 89 0.96 15.59 -1.79
N ALA A 90 0.21 15.37 -0.71
CA ALA A 90 -0.96 16.15 -0.34
C ALA A 90 -1.33 15.86 1.13
N TYR A 91 -2.04 16.79 1.77
CA TYR A 91 -2.56 16.58 3.13
C TYR A 91 -3.87 17.33 3.35
N SER A 92 -4.48 17.10 4.52
CA SER A 92 -5.56 17.88 5.09
C SER A 92 -5.43 17.86 6.61
N THR A 93 -6.42 18.35 7.32
CA THR A 93 -6.38 18.34 8.80
C THR A 93 -6.43 16.95 9.44
N ARG A 94 -6.69 15.88 8.69
CA ARG A 94 -6.85 14.50 9.21
C ARG A 94 -6.20 13.44 8.34
N TRP A 95 -5.81 13.77 7.12
CA TRP A 95 -5.36 12.83 6.10
C TRP A 95 -4.07 13.29 5.46
N SER A 96 -3.24 12.34 5.01
CA SER A 96 -2.09 12.64 4.17
C SER A 96 -1.91 11.61 3.07
N ASN A 97 -1.46 12.06 1.90
CA ASN A 97 -0.89 11.22 0.86
C ASN A 97 0.62 11.19 1.01
N MET A 98 1.14 9.98 1.04
CA MET A 98 2.56 9.71 1.20
C MET A 98 3.06 8.99 -0.04
N ARG A 99 4.03 9.57 -0.72
CA ARG A 99 4.74 8.97 -1.84
C ARG A 99 6.03 8.31 -1.37
N VAL A 100 6.32 7.16 -1.95
CA VAL A 100 7.65 6.54 -1.86
C VAL A 100 8.06 6.11 -3.26
N GLN A 101 9.22 6.57 -3.71
CA GLN A 101 9.89 6.08 -4.89
C GLN A 101 10.96 5.09 -4.47
N LEU A 102 10.99 3.92 -5.11
CA LEU A 102 12.04 2.94 -4.97
C LEU A 102 12.79 2.86 -6.30
N THR A 103 14.08 3.11 -6.23
CA THR A 103 15.02 2.87 -7.34
C THR A 103 16.06 1.85 -6.88
N SER A 104 16.89 1.32 -7.78
CA SER A 104 17.95 0.41 -7.41
C SER A 104 19.22 0.64 -8.21
N ASP A 105 20.33 0.05 -7.74
CA ASP A 105 21.62 0.12 -8.43
C ASP A 105 21.55 -0.48 -9.85
N LYS A 106 20.65 -1.44 -10.08
CA LYS A 106 20.43 -2.10 -11.37
C LYS A 106 19.31 -1.47 -12.21
N GLY A 107 18.79 -0.32 -11.82
CA GLY A 107 17.85 0.47 -12.62
C GLY A 107 16.38 0.13 -12.43
N ALA A 108 16.00 -0.54 -11.31
CA ALA A 108 14.59 -0.67 -10.96
C ALA A 108 13.94 0.69 -10.71
N ARG A 109 12.65 0.77 -11.04
CA ARG A 109 11.82 1.95 -10.77
C ARG A 109 10.42 1.53 -10.37
N ILE A 110 10.07 1.81 -9.11
CA ILE A 110 8.76 1.55 -8.52
C ILE A 110 8.30 2.84 -7.86
N GLU A 111 7.09 3.27 -8.16
CA GLU A 111 6.45 4.46 -7.61
C GLU A 111 5.28 4.04 -6.72
N THR A 112 5.14 4.62 -5.55
CA THR A 112 4.03 4.27 -4.67
C THR A 112 3.33 5.50 -4.09
N GLU A 113 2.07 5.34 -3.70
CA GLU A 113 1.33 6.31 -2.92
C GLU A 113 0.48 5.61 -1.87
N GLY A 114 0.57 6.08 -0.62
CA GLY A 114 -0.29 5.67 0.47
C GLY A 114 -1.22 6.80 0.91
N PHE A 115 -2.53 6.53 1.00
CA PHE A 115 -3.49 7.43 1.65
C PHE A 115 -3.66 7.03 3.11
N TRP A 116 -3.32 7.95 4.02
CA TRP A 116 -3.28 7.73 5.46
C TRP A 116 -4.29 8.58 6.21
N ILE A 117 -4.83 8.02 7.30
CA ILE A 117 -5.75 8.71 8.22
C ILE A 117 -5.12 8.71 9.61
N ASN A 118 -5.05 9.89 10.23
CA ASN A 118 -4.67 10.03 11.64
C ASN A 118 -5.85 9.68 12.54
N LEU A 119 -5.63 8.80 13.52
CA LEU A 119 -6.63 8.37 14.47
C LEU A 119 -6.26 8.79 15.89
N ASN A 120 -7.27 9.09 16.67
CA ASN A 120 -7.16 9.19 18.12
C ASN A 120 -6.91 7.80 18.72
N SER A 121 -5.88 7.65 19.54
CA SER A 121 -5.46 6.38 20.14
C SER A 121 -6.52 5.74 21.03
N ASP A 122 -7.33 6.56 21.71
CA ASP A 122 -8.29 6.08 22.71
C ASP A 122 -9.63 5.69 22.08
N THR A 123 -10.04 6.43 21.05
CA THR A 123 -11.36 6.24 20.43
C THR A 123 -11.32 5.51 19.10
N GLY A 124 -10.14 5.40 18.46
CA GLY A 124 -9.99 4.85 17.11
C GLY A 124 -10.66 5.69 16.00
N MET A 125 -11.11 6.90 16.33
CA MET A 125 -11.81 7.76 15.37
C MET A 125 -10.84 8.73 14.69
N PRO A 126 -11.11 9.12 13.41
CA PRO A 126 -10.32 10.13 12.72
C PRO A 126 -10.21 11.42 13.51
N THR A 127 -8.99 11.86 13.79
CA THR A 127 -8.71 13.05 14.57
C THR A 127 -7.84 14.06 13.80
N ARG A 128 -7.81 15.30 14.30
CA ARG A 128 -6.97 16.35 13.73
C ARG A 128 -5.48 15.99 13.94
N ILE A 129 -4.72 16.16 12.89
CA ILE A 129 -3.25 16.08 12.91
C ILE A 129 -2.72 17.26 13.73
N SER A 130 -1.71 17.04 14.55
CA SER A 130 -1.06 18.08 15.33
C SER A 130 -0.46 19.18 14.44
N ASP A 131 -0.34 20.39 14.97
CA ASP A 131 0.18 21.51 14.17
C ASP A 131 1.65 21.25 13.78
N SER A 132 2.46 20.65 14.68
CA SER A 132 3.84 20.28 14.38
C SER A 132 3.96 19.26 13.24
N THR A 133 3.07 18.27 13.20
CA THR A 133 3.03 17.31 12.09
C THR A 133 2.51 17.98 10.81
N LEU A 134 1.50 18.88 10.88
CA LEU A 134 1.05 19.64 9.71
C LEU A 134 2.16 20.50 9.10
N GLU A 135 2.98 21.14 9.92
CA GLU A 135 4.17 21.89 9.47
C GLU A 135 5.16 20.96 8.73
N LEU A 136 5.40 19.76 9.27
CA LEU A 136 6.24 18.75 8.61
C LEU A 136 5.65 18.31 7.26
N LEU A 137 4.32 18.04 7.19
CA LEU A 137 3.65 17.68 5.94
C LEU A 137 3.81 18.78 4.88
N ALA A 138 3.71 20.05 5.29
CA ALA A 138 3.85 21.20 4.41
C ALA A 138 5.29 21.40 3.87
N THR A 139 6.30 20.73 4.41
CA THR A 139 7.70 20.89 3.93
C THR A 139 7.90 20.39 2.50
N THR A 140 7.07 19.47 2.01
CA THR A 140 7.24 18.82 0.70
C THR A 140 6.06 19.03 -0.25
N THR A 141 4.97 19.67 0.19
CA THR A 141 3.79 19.94 -0.66
C THR A 141 2.98 21.13 -0.16
N ASP A 142 2.44 21.91 -1.10
CA ASP A 142 1.46 22.98 -0.84
C ASP A 142 0.00 22.49 -0.97
N GLU A 143 -0.23 21.24 -1.42
CA GLU A 143 -1.57 20.69 -1.58
C GLU A 143 -2.17 20.30 -0.22
N SER A 144 -2.98 21.19 0.36
CA SER A 144 -3.58 21.07 1.70
C SER A 144 -5.08 20.72 1.69
N ARG A 145 -5.67 20.38 0.54
CA ARG A 145 -7.11 20.11 0.39
C ARG A 145 -7.42 18.65 0.06
N LEU A 146 -6.58 17.73 0.53
CA LEU A 146 -6.75 16.30 0.30
C LEU A 146 -8.13 15.83 0.78
N LYS A 147 -8.83 15.07 -0.07
CA LYS A 147 -10.11 14.43 0.24
C LYS A 147 -10.07 12.96 -0.12
N TRP A 148 -10.71 12.15 0.70
CA TRP A 148 -10.92 10.74 0.35
C TRP A 148 -11.87 10.63 -0.84
N LYS A 149 -11.46 9.83 -1.82
CA LYS A 149 -12.30 9.35 -2.91
C LYS A 149 -11.86 7.91 -3.22
N ALA A 150 -12.81 6.96 -3.16
CA ALA A 150 -12.53 5.59 -3.56
C ALA A 150 -12.16 5.53 -5.06
N TRP A 151 -11.19 4.70 -5.39
CA TRP A 151 -10.75 4.41 -6.76
C TRP A 151 -11.33 3.10 -7.26
N LEU A 152 -11.60 2.18 -6.34
CA LEU A 152 -12.10 0.84 -6.63
C LEU A 152 -13.55 0.68 -6.18
N ASP A 153 -14.27 -0.22 -6.84
CA ASP A 153 -15.57 -0.65 -6.34
C ASP A 153 -15.36 -1.49 -5.08
N GLN A 154 -15.91 -1.00 -3.98
CA GLN A 154 -15.78 -1.63 -2.68
C GLN A 154 -16.77 -2.79 -2.48
N ALA A 155 -17.85 -2.84 -3.27
CA ALA A 155 -18.83 -3.91 -3.17
C ALA A 155 -18.31 -5.14 -3.90
N ALA A 156 -18.15 -6.24 -3.16
CA ALA A 156 -17.91 -7.53 -3.81
C ALA A 156 -19.16 -7.92 -4.64
N PRO A 157 -19.00 -8.36 -5.88
CA PRO A 157 -20.13 -8.86 -6.67
C PRO A 157 -20.76 -10.06 -5.96
N ALA A 158 -22.02 -10.40 -6.30
CA ALA A 158 -22.68 -11.59 -5.78
C ALA A 158 -21.81 -12.85 -6.04
N ALA A 159 -21.95 -13.86 -5.20
CA ALA A 159 -21.17 -15.10 -5.32
C ALA A 159 -21.55 -15.94 -6.56
N ASP A 160 -22.68 -15.62 -7.20
CA ASP A 160 -23.16 -16.29 -8.39
C ASP A 160 -22.16 -16.18 -9.54
N GLY A 161 -21.49 -17.28 -9.86
CA GLY A 161 -20.47 -17.35 -10.92
C GLY A 161 -19.04 -16.92 -10.51
N LEU A 162 -18.84 -16.43 -9.28
CA LEU A 162 -17.52 -16.06 -8.74
C LEU A 162 -17.33 -16.75 -7.39
N PRO A 163 -16.84 -18.00 -7.35
CA PRO A 163 -16.69 -18.74 -6.09
C PRO A 163 -15.68 -18.07 -5.16
N ASP A 164 -15.98 -18.11 -3.86
CA ASP A 164 -15.07 -17.71 -2.82
C ASP A 164 -13.96 -18.75 -2.63
N ALA A 165 -12.70 -18.32 -2.69
CA ALA A 165 -11.56 -19.15 -2.34
C ALA A 165 -11.15 -18.83 -0.88
N ALA A 166 -11.11 -19.85 -0.03
CA ALA A 166 -10.66 -19.67 1.36
C ALA A 166 -9.19 -19.19 1.38
N PHE A 167 -8.91 -18.20 2.23
CA PHE A 167 -7.56 -17.74 2.52
C PHE A 167 -7.31 -17.87 4.03
N PRO A 168 -6.73 -19.01 4.48
CA PRO A 168 -6.50 -19.25 5.89
C PRO A 168 -5.51 -18.22 6.47
N LEU A 169 -5.96 -17.46 7.47
CA LEU A 169 -5.10 -16.53 8.20
C LEU A 169 -4.15 -17.28 9.13
N ARG A 170 -2.88 -16.86 9.12
CA ARG A 170 -1.83 -17.38 10.00
C ARG A 170 -1.56 -16.38 11.12
N SER A 171 -1.03 -16.85 12.24
CA SER A 171 -0.58 -15.96 13.32
C SER A 171 0.46 -14.93 12.86
N THR A 172 1.26 -15.29 11.85
CA THR A 172 2.28 -14.43 11.24
C THR A 172 1.71 -13.37 10.28
N ASP A 173 0.43 -13.41 9.97
CA ASP A 173 -0.24 -12.40 9.14
C ASP A 173 -0.74 -11.20 9.94
N LEU A 174 -0.68 -11.28 11.29
CA LEU A 174 -1.19 -10.24 12.18
C LEU A 174 -0.11 -9.24 12.59
N ASP A 175 -0.50 -7.99 12.72
CA ASP A 175 0.33 -6.90 13.24
C ASP A 175 0.13 -6.71 14.77
N PRO A 176 0.89 -5.80 15.43
CA PRO A 176 0.74 -5.53 16.86
C PRO A 176 -0.64 -4.99 17.29
N LEU A 177 -1.47 -4.52 16.34
CA LEU A 177 -2.86 -4.11 16.61
C LEU A 177 -3.83 -5.31 16.60
N GLY A 178 -3.34 -6.53 16.30
CA GLY A 178 -4.16 -7.72 16.12
C GLY A 178 -4.93 -7.75 14.80
N HIS A 179 -4.57 -6.91 13.87
CA HIS A 179 -5.17 -6.85 12.53
C HIS A 179 -4.28 -7.57 11.51
N VAL A 180 -4.87 -8.01 10.40
CA VAL A 180 -4.10 -8.50 9.27
C VAL A 180 -3.20 -7.36 8.75
N ASN A 181 -1.89 -7.61 8.75
CA ASN A 181 -0.89 -6.65 8.29
C ASN A 181 -1.07 -6.34 6.80
N ASN A 182 -0.83 -5.10 6.40
CA ASN A 182 -0.97 -4.67 5.00
C ASN A 182 -0.15 -5.53 4.02
N ALA A 183 1.04 -6.01 4.42
CA ALA A 183 1.84 -6.92 3.60
C ALA A 183 1.17 -8.31 3.42
N ALA A 184 0.37 -8.77 4.40
CA ALA A 184 -0.31 -10.05 4.31
C ALA A 184 -1.45 -10.05 3.29
N TYR A 185 -2.15 -8.92 3.11
CA TYR A 185 -3.08 -8.78 1.98
C TYR A 185 -2.38 -8.96 0.63
N LEU A 186 -1.15 -8.47 0.53
CA LEU A 186 -0.36 -8.58 -0.69
C LEU A 186 0.23 -9.97 -0.93
N HIS A 187 0.31 -10.85 0.09
CA HIS A 187 0.56 -12.28 -0.13
C HIS A 187 -0.55 -12.90 -1.00
N ALA A 188 -1.82 -12.61 -0.70
CA ALA A 188 -2.93 -13.15 -1.49
C ALA A 188 -2.94 -12.62 -2.93
N VAL A 189 -2.57 -11.34 -3.13
CA VAL A 189 -2.40 -10.75 -4.45
C VAL A 189 -1.26 -11.44 -5.19
N GLU A 190 -0.11 -11.63 -4.55
CA GLU A 190 1.08 -12.27 -5.15
C GLU A 190 0.79 -13.71 -5.59
N GLU A 191 0.13 -14.52 -4.74
CA GLU A 191 -0.30 -15.88 -5.07
C GLU A 191 -1.16 -15.91 -6.34
N HIS A 192 -2.07 -14.94 -6.49
CA HIS A 192 -2.92 -14.88 -7.65
C HIS A 192 -2.17 -14.45 -8.91
N VAL A 193 -1.42 -13.33 -8.85
CA VAL A 193 -0.77 -12.78 -10.05
C VAL A 193 0.40 -13.63 -10.55
N THR A 194 0.95 -14.52 -9.71
CA THR A 194 1.94 -15.52 -10.16
C THR A 194 1.35 -16.44 -11.24
N ALA A 195 0.04 -16.70 -11.20
CA ALA A 195 -0.67 -17.44 -12.24
C ALA A 195 -1.06 -16.57 -13.47
N ARG A 196 -0.77 -15.26 -13.42
CA ARG A 196 -1.09 -14.27 -14.46
C ARG A 196 0.16 -13.47 -14.86
N PRO A 197 1.16 -14.13 -15.47
CA PRO A 197 2.43 -13.49 -15.85
C PRO A 197 2.23 -12.31 -16.83
N ASP A 198 1.14 -12.29 -17.57
CA ASP A 198 0.72 -11.19 -18.43
C ASP A 198 0.47 -9.89 -17.65
N LEU A 199 -0.08 -9.97 -16.44
CA LEU A 199 -0.28 -8.83 -15.55
C LEU A 199 1.01 -8.40 -14.83
N LEU A 200 1.98 -9.29 -14.68
CA LEU A 200 3.29 -8.98 -14.09
C LEU A 200 4.25 -8.32 -15.09
N ALA A 201 3.91 -8.33 -16.39
CA ALA A 201 4.67 -7.60 -17.38
C ALA A 201 4.62 -6.08 -17.07
N ALA A 202 5.79 -5.48 -16.90
CA ALA A 202 5.88 -4.04 -16.63
C ALA A 202 5.67 -3.22 -17.93
N PRO A 203 5.15 -1.99 -17.83
CA PRO A 203 4.66 -1.32 -16.60
C PRO A 203 3.26 -1.78 -16.17
N HIS A 204 3.04 -1.88 -14.88
CA HIS A 204 1.74 -2.24 -14.31
C HIS A 204 1.46 -1.50 -13.01
N ARG A 205 0.18 -1.38 -12.66
CA ARG A 205 -0.31 -0.76 -11.41
C ARG A 205 -1.09 -1.76 -10.58
N LEU A 206 -0.78 -1.80 -9.30
CA LEU A 206 -1.60 -2.41 -8.25
C LEU A 206 -2.17 -1.32 -7.36
N VAL A 207 -3.47 -1.33 -7.14
CA VAL A 207 -4.15 -0.52 -6.13
C VAL A 207 -4.82 -1.45 -5.13
N ILE A 208 -4.65 -1.21 -3.85
CA ILE A 208 -5.43 -1.85 -2.80
C ILE A 208 -6.07 -0.78 -1.91
N GLU A 209 -7.37 -0.92 -1.64
CA GLU A 209 -8.13 -0.08 -0.73
C GLU A 209 -8.65 -0.90 0.44
N TYR A 210 -8.37 -0.41 1.65
CA TYR A 210 -8.74 -1.05 2.91
C TYR A 210 -9.99 -0.37 3.48
N ARG A 211 -11.07 -1.12 3.67
CA ARG A 211 -12.36 -0.61 4.15
C ARG A 211 -12.49 -0.78 5.67
N ALA A 212 -12.20 -1.98 6.14
CA ALA A 212 -12.26 -2.33 7.56
C ALA A 212 -11.16 -3.34 7.91
N PRO A 213 -10.69 -3.40 9.16
CA PRO A 213 -9.70 -4.38 9.56
C PRO A 213 -10.25 -5.80 9.45
N ILE A 214 -9.35 -6.76 9.27
CA ILE A 214 -9.60 -8.19 9.44
C ILE A 214 -8.80 -8.61 10.67
N THR A 215 -9.44 -9.34 11.59
CA THR A 215 -8.85 -9.71 12.88
C THR A 215 -8.61 -11.21 12.99
N ALA A 216 -7.87 -11.62 14.01
CA ALA A 216 -7.65 -13.04 14.31
C ALA A 216 -8.98 -13.81 14.46
N GLY A 217 -9.04 -15.01 13.90
CA GLY A 217 -10.21 -15.89 13.99
C GLY A 217 -11.35 -15.59 12.99
N GLU A 218 -11.25 -14.50 12.22
CA GLU A 218 -12.20 -14.28 11.12
C GLU A 218 -11.88 -15.20 9.94
N HIS A 219 -12.93 -15.66 9.26
CA HIS A 219 -12.82 -16.47 8.05
C HIS A 219 -12.73 -15.57 6.82
N LEU A 220 -11.51 -15.45 6.29
CA LEU A 220 -11.26 -14.67 5.09
C LEU A 220 -11.46 -15.54 3.85
N ALA A 221 -12.25 -15.04 2.91
CA ALA A 221 -12.38 -15.57 1.57
C ALA A 221 -11.95 -14.50 0.54
N LEU A 222 -11.43 -14.98 -0.58
CA LEU A 222 -11.06 -14.17 -1.74
C LEU A 222 -12.06 -14.41 -2.86
N ARG A 223 -12.70 -13.33 -3.33
CA ARG A 223 -13.53 -13.33 -4.53
C ARG A 223 -12.81 -12.58 -5.62
N ARG A 224 -12.77 -13.13 -6.84
CA ARG A 224 -11.95 -12.57 -7.93
C ARG A 224 -12.78 -12.41 -9.19
N ARG A 225 -12.42 -11.36 -9.95
CA ARG A 225 -12.85 -11.18 -11.33
C ARG A 225 -11.63 -10.84 -12.16
N ASP A 226 -11.39 -11.68 -13.14
CA ASP A 226 -10.31 -11.51 -14.10
C ASP A 226 -10.91 -11.09 -15.45
N ASP A 227 -10.25 -10.17 -16.12
CA ASP A 227 -10.45 -9.85 -17.53
C ASP A 227 -9.10 -9.91 -18.27
N ASP A 228 -9.07 -9.58 -19.56
CA ASP A 228 -7.88 -9.70 -20.40
C ASP A 228 -6.75 -8.77 -19.96
N GLU A 229 -7.07 -7.63 -19.36
CA GLU A 229 -6.11 -6.56 -19.04
C GLU A 229 -6.00 -6.28 -17.53
N SER A 230 -6.87 -6.84 -16.72
CA SER A 230 -6.88 -6.58 -15.28
C SER A 230 -7.36 -7.76 -14.45
N SER A 231 -7.09 -7.69 -13.16
CA SER A 231 -7.65 -8.57 -12.15
C SER A 231 -8.12 -7.76 -10.95
N THR A 232 -9.32 -8.06 -10.45
CA THR A 232 -9.86 -7.45 -9.24
C THR A 232 -10.13 -8.54 -8.20
N MET A 233 -9.68 -8.33 -6.97
CA MET A 233 -9.83 -9.24 -5.85
C MET A 233 -10.51 -8.51 -4.68
N TRP A 234 -11.55 -9.11 -4.11
CA TRP A 234 -12.22 -8.68 -2.89
C TRP A 234 -11.86 -9.62 -1.75
N PHE A 235 -11.46 -9.03 -0.63
CA PHE A 235 -11.19 -9.71 0.63
C PHE A 235 -12.48 -9.72 1.44
N VAL A 236 -13.16 -10.86 1.50
CA VAL A 236 -14.53 -10.99 2.00
C VAL A 236 -14.53 -11.70 3.35
N VAL A 237 -15.19 -11.10 4.34
CA VAL A 237 -15.43 -11.67 5.66
C VAL A 237 -16.93 -11.56 5.95
N ASN A 238 -17.59 -12.67 6.26
CA ASN A 238 -19.04 -12.73 6.54
C ASN A 238 -19.90 -12.08 5.43
N GLY A 239 -19.50 -12.26 4.16
CA GLY A 239 -20.20 -11.69 3.00
C GLY A 239 -19.89 -10.21 2.71
N GLU A 240 -19.13 -9.53 3.55
CA GLU A 240 -18.75 -8.13 3.37
C GLU A 240 -17.32 -7.98 2.89
N SER A 241 -17.07 -7.11 1.91
CA SER A 241 -15.73 -6.76 1.47
C SER A 241 -15.02 -5.91 2.53
N ARG A 242 -13.87 -6.36 3.02
CA ARG A 242 -12.99 -5.65 3.95
C ARG A 242 -11.89 -4.88 3.23
N ALA A 243 -11.48 -5.36 2.07
CA ALA A 243 -10.54 -4.68 1.18
C ALA A 243 -10.82 -5.08 -0.27
N THR A 244 -10.35 -4.24 -1.20
CA THR A 244 -10.40 -4.53 -2.63
C THR A 244 -9.05 -4.22 -3.23
N ALA A 245 -8.50 -5.14 -4.01
CA ALA A 245 -7.28 -4.95 -4.79
C ALA A 245 -7.59 -5.04 -6.29
N ARG A 246 -6.97 -4.18 -7.09
CA ARG A 246 -7.02 -4.27 -8.56
C ARG A 246 -5.62 -4.11 -9.13
N MET A 247 -5.27 -5.00 -10.04
CA MET A 247 -4.05 -4.92 -10.83
C MET A 247 -4.39 -4.79 -12.31
N ALA A 248 -3.67 -3.92 -13.01
CA ALA A 248 -3.78 -3.74 -14.47
C ALA A 248 -2.46 -3.22 -15.04
N ARG A 249 -2.28 -3.33 -16.36
CA ARG A 249 -1.19 -2.66 -17.06
C ARG A 249 -1.35 -1.14 -16.99
N LEU A 250 -0.20 -0.41 -17.00
CA LEU A 250 -0.14 1.04 -17.09
C LEU A 250 -0.04 1.50 -18.55
#